data_a68b1e58cc774475f7cccd1aebb36d48
#
_entry.id   a68b1e58cc774475f7cccd1aebb36d48
#
_cell.length_a   1.000
_cell.length_b   1.000
_cell.length_c   1.000
_cell.angle_alpha   90.00
_cell.angle_beta   90.00
_cell.angle_gamma   90.00
#
_symmetry.space_group_name_H-M   'P 1'
#
loop_
_entity.id
_entity.type
_entity.pdbx_description
1 polymer ?
#
loop_
_entity_poly.entity_id
_entity_poly.type
_entity_poly.pdbx_seq_one_letter_code
_entity_poly.pdbx_strand_id
1 'polypeptide(L)'
;ANFSDTVNGAVFDMVYVAGGTYTRGCDNCAEQDKIYETPSHKVTVSDYYAATTEVTIAQWNAVMGGKKSAWESDKAPKIGVSWFDANSFACKLGQQTGRQYRLLTDAEWEFAARGGKDGVADNFKFSGSNNVDDVAWYSENSGGKAHDVATKKPNKLGLYDMSGNSWEWVYDWLVGY
;
A
#
# COMPACT_ATOMS: atom_id res chain seq x y z
N ALA A 1 9.62 -14.38 -8.14
CA ALA A 1 10.74 -13.69 -7.45
C ALA A 1 10.48 -12.19 -7.46
N ASN A 2 10.94 -11.46 -6.43
CA ASN A 2 10.88 -10.00 -6.37
C ASN A 2 11.73 -9.39 -7.50
N PHE A 3 11.43 -8.13 -7.85
CA PHE A 3 12.23 -7.37 -8.81
C PHE A 3 12.24 -5.87 -8.44
N SER A 4 13.14 -5.12 -9.07
CA SER A 4 13.18 -3.66 -8.96
C SER A 4 13.28 -3.05 -10.36
N ASP A 5 12.54 -1.96 -10.57
CA ASP A 5 12.70 -1.10 -11.74
C ASP A 5 13.33 0.23 -11.32
N THR A 6 14.02 0.89 -12.25
CA THR A 6 14.63 2.21 -12.00
C THR A 6 14.21 3.19 -13.08
N VAL A 7 13.70 4.33 -12.65
CA VAL A 7 13.31 5.44 -13.54
C VAL A 7 13.95 6.73 -13.03
N ASN A 8 14.76 7.38 -13.86
CA ASN A 8 15.43 8.63 -13.54
C ASN A 8 16.15 8.63 -12.17
N GLY A 9 16.75 7.48 -11.81
CA GLY A 9 17.47 7.30 -10.55
C GLY A 9 16.62 6.90 -9.34
N ALA A 10 15.30 6.90 -9.45
CA ALA A 10 14.40 6.38 -8.42
C ALA A 10 14.17 4.88 -8.61
N VAL A 11 14.28 4.12 -7.53
CA VAL A 11 14.09 2.67 -7.52
C VAL A 11 12.67 2.32 -7.05
N PHE A 12 12.06 1.35 -7.71
CA PHE A 12 10.75 0.79 -7.42
C PHE A 12 10.90 -0.69 -7.07
N ASP A 13 10.95 -0.98 -5.79
CA ASP A 13 11.07 -2.36 -5.30
C ASP A 13 9.69 -3.02 -5.26
N MET A 14 9.56 -4.15 -5.96
CA MET A 14 8.31 -4.88 -6.12
C MET A 14 8.42 -6.27 -5.49
N VAL A 15 7.49 -6.56 -4.59
CA VAL A 15 7.38 -7.86 -3.94
C VAL A 15 6.36 -8.73 -4.68
N TYR A 16 6.76 -9.96 -4.98
CA TYR A 16 5.84 -10.97 -5.49
C TYR A 16 4.90 -11.44 -4.38
N VAL A 17 3.62 -11.33 -4.62
CA VAL A 17 2.55 -11.81 -3.76
C VAL A 17 1.90 -13.01 -4.43
N ALA A 18 2.15 -14.20 -3.89
CA ALA A 18 1.47 -15.41 -4.35
C ALA A 18 -0.01 -15.32 -4.03
N GLY A 19 -0.85 -15.53 -5.02
CA GLY A 19 -2.30 -15.50 -4.86
C GLY A 19 -2.83 -16.55 -3.91
N GLY A 20 -4.06 -16.38 -3.48
CA GLY A 20 -4.70 -17.28 -2.54
C GLY A 20 -6.13 -16.86 -2.21
N THR A 21 -6.79 -17.69 -1.42
CA THR A 21 -8.13 -17.41 -0.89
C THR A 21 -8.02 -16.99 0.58
N TYR A 22 -8.67 -15.90 0.94
CA TYR A 22 -8.72 -15.40 2.30
C TYR A 22 -10.12 -14.92 2.65
N THR A 23 -10.36 -14.63 3.91
CA THR A 23 -11.59 -13.97 4.35
C THR A 23 -11.35 -12.48 4.38
N ARG A 24 -11.99 -11.75 3.45
CA ARG A 24 -11.96 -10.30 3.34
C ARG A 24 -12.99 -9.69 4.27
N GLY A 25 -12.67 -8.51 4.81
CA GLY A 25 -13.55 -7.78 5.71
C GLY A 25 -13.51 -8.29 7.15
N CYS A 26 -14.44 -7.83 7.96
CA CYS A 26 -14.56 -8.21 9.36
C CYS A 26 -16.02 -8.20 9.83
N ASP A 27 -16.41 -9.17 10.68
CA ASP A 27 -17.75 -9.22 11.27
C ASP A 27 -17.81 -8.54 12.65
N ASN A 28 -16.65 -8.34 13.28
CA ASN A 28 -16.51 -7.80 14.64
C ASN A 28 -15.68 -6.51 14.70
N CYS A 29 -15.71 -5.71 13.64
CA CYS A 29 -15.04 -4.40 13.59
C CYS A 29 -15.85 -3.30 14.28
N ALA A 30 -15.27 -2.10 14.38
CA ALA A 30 -15.96 -0.94 14.91
C ALA A 30 -17.19 -0.58 14.06
N GLU A 31 -18.22 0.00 14.68
CA GLU A 31 -19.48 0.31 13.99
C GLU A 31 -19.31 1.17 12.73
N GLN A 32 -18.35 2.11 12.73
CA GLN A 32 -18.05 2.95 11.57
C GLN A 32 -17.50 2.16 10.37
N ASP A 33 -16.84 1.04 10.63
CA ASP A 33 -16.19 0.23 9.60
C ASP A 33 -17.14 -0.83 9.02
N LYS A 34 -18.18 -1.19 9.77
CA LYS A 34 -19.15 -2.22 9.37
C LYS A 34 -19.82 -1.93 8.02
N ILE A 35 -20.06 -0.68 7.68
CA ILE A 35 -20.73 -0.30 6.42
C ILE A 35 -19.92 -0.76 5.19
N TYR A 36 -18.60 -0.83 5.33
CA TYR A 36 -17.67 -1.13 4.23
C TYR A 36 -17.00 -2.49 4.32
N GLU A 37 -17.08 -3.15 5.49
CA GLU A 37 -16.32 -4.36 5.75
C GLU A 37 -17.18 -5.59 6.12
N THR A 38 -18.50 -5.40 6.23
CA THR A 38 -19.42 -6.51 6.55
C THR A 38 -20.39 -6.82 5.41
N PRO A 39 -20.81 -8.08 5.25
CA PRO A 39 -20.32 -9.26 5.96
C PRO A 39 -18.95 -9.70 5.47
N SER A 40 -18.14 -10.30 6.35
CA SER A 40 -16.91 -10.93 5.91
C SER A 40 -17.20 -12.07 4.93
N HIS A 41 -16.38 -12.20 3.88
CA HIS A 41 -16.61 -13.20 2.84
C HIS A 41 -15.29 -13.69 2.23
N LYS A 42 -15.32 -14.87 1.63
CA LYS A 42 -14.14 -15.43 0.97
C LYS A 42 -13.90 -14.77 -0.38
N VAL A 43 -12.67 -14.31 -0.59
CA VAL A 43 -12.18 -13.76 -1.85
C VAL A 43 -10.93 -14.51 -2.28
N THR A 44 -10.79 -14.75 -3.57
CA THR A 44 -9.58 -15.32 -4.17
C THR A 44 -8.91 -14.25 -5.04
N VAL A 45 -7.63 -14.01 -4.78
CA VAL A 45 -6.77 -13.15 -5.59
C VAL A 45 -5.78 -13.99 -6.37
N SER A 46 -5.46 -13.57 -7.59
CA SER A 46 -4.40 -14.16 -8.40
C SER A 46 -3.03 -13.68 -7.94
N ASP A 47 -1.96 -14.23 -8.49
CA ASP A 47 -0.61 -13.73 -8.27
C ASP A 47 -0.44 -12.30 -8.80
N TYR A 48 0.26 -11.45 -8.05
CA TYR A 48 0.56 -10.07 -8.43
C TYR A 48 1.85 -9.57 -7.79
N TYR A 49 2.23 -8.35 -8.10
CA TYR A 49 3.33 -7.65 -7.44
C TYR A 49 2.79 -6.42 -6.74
N ALA A 50 3.30 -6.15 -5.53
CA ALA A 50 3.02 -4.95 -4.77
C ALA A 50 4.31 -4.14 -4.56
N ALA A 51 4.22 -2.82 -4.60
CA ALA A 51 5.33 -1.97 -4.18
C ALA A 51 5.60 -2.16 -2.68
N THR A 52 6.88 -2.11 -2.28
CA THR A 52 7.27 -2.35 -0.87
C THR A 52 6.79 -1.25 0.07
N THR A 53 6.54 -0.07 -0.45
CA THR A 53 6.12 1.13 0.29
C THR A 53 5.11 1.92 -0.52
N GLU A 54 4.47 2.89 0.11
CA GLU A 54 3.79 3.98 -0.57
C GLU A 54 4.74 4.64 -1.58
N VAL A 55 4.20 5.21 -2.67
CA VAL A 55 4.99 5.96 -3.66
C VAL A 55 5.57 7.21 -2.99
N THR A 56 6.90 7.33 -3.00
CA THR A 56 7.59 8.48 -2.41
C THR A 56 7.57 9.72 -3.32
N ILE A 57 7.85 10.89 -2.73
CA ILE A 57 8.00 12.15 -3.48
C ILE A 57 9.09 12.02 -4.54
N ALA A 58 10.23 11.38 -4.23
CA ALA A 58 11.30 11.14 -5.21
C ALA A 58 10.82 10.27 -6.39
N GLN A 59 10.14 9.17 -6.10
CA GLN A 59 9.59 8.27 -7.11
C GLN A 59 8.54 8.97 -7.99
N TRP A 60 7.64 9.72 -7.36
CA TRP A 60 6.65 10.52 -8.08
C TRP A 60 7.31 11.52 -9.04
N ASN A 61 8.27 12.29 -8.55
CA ASN A 61 8.97 13.30 -9.34
C ASN A 61 9.77 12.68 -10.48
N ALA A 62 10.37 11.52 -10.29
CA ALA A 62 11.11 10.79 -11.31
C ALA A 62 10.22 10.38 -12.50
N VAL A 63 8.98 9.98 -12.23
CA VAL A 63 8.02 9.53 -13.26
C VAL A 63 7.25 10.70 -13.87
N MET A 64 6.79 11.64 -13.04
CA MET A 64 5.88 12.71 -13.44
C MET A 64 6.59 14.00 -13.87
N GLY A 65 7.91 14.12 -13.64
CA GLY A 65 8.70 15.30 -14.00
C GLY A 65 8.62 16.44 -12.98
N GLY A 66 8.43 16.11 -11.70
CA GLY A 66 8.42 17.09 -10.62
C GLY A 66 9.82 17.58 -10.22
N LYS A 67 9.87 18.59 -9.36
CA LYS A 67 11.11 19.11 -8.76
C LYS A 67 11.19 18.69 -7.30
N LYS A 68 12.42 18.51 -6.82
CA LYS A 68 12.70 18.29 -5.40
C LYS A 68 12.16 19.46 -4.57
N SER A 69 11.41 19.15 -3.52
CA SER A 69 10.98 20.12 -2.51
C SER A 69 12.17 20.51 -1.62
N ALA A 70 12.26 21.78 -1.25
CA ALA A 70 13.24 22.22 -0.25
C ALA A 70 12.76 21.94 1.20
N TRP A 71 11.50 21.58 1.38
CA TRP A 71 10.83 21.49 2.69
C TRP A 71 10.31 20.10 3.03
N GLU A 72 10.23 19.21 2.05
CA GLU A 72 9.71 17.86 2.21
C GLU A 72 10.82 16.83 1.97
N SER A 73 10.81 15.76 2.72
CA SER A 73 11.71 14.65 2.50
C SER A 73 11.38 13.94 1.18
N ASP A 74 12.40 13.65 0.38
CA ASP A 74 12.26 12.84 -0.84
C ASP A 74 11.72 11.42 -0.56
N LYS A 75 11.87 10.94 0.70
CA LYS A 75 11.39 9.63 1.16
C LYS A 75 10.00 9.67 1.77
N ALA A 76 9.40 10.84 1.95
CA ALA A 76 8.01 10.93 2.40
C ALA A 76 7.05 10.43 1.32
N PRO A 77 5.88 9.87 1.70
CA PRO A 77 4.88 9.44 0.73
C PRO A 77 4.34 10.64 -0.06
N LYS A 78 4.04 10.41 -1.33
CA LYS A 78 3.40 11.42 -2.17
C LYS A 78 1.92 11.50 -1.85
N ILE A 79 1.53 12.53 -1.14
CA ILE A 79 0.14 12.83 -0.75
C ILE A 79 -0.47 13.94 -1.62
N GLY A 80 -1.77 14.18 -1.46
CA GLY A 80 -2.48 15.26 -2.14
C GLY A 80 -2.67 15.04 -3.64
N VAL A 81 -2.79 13.80 -4.07
CA VAL A 81 -3.06 13.39 -5.45
C VAL A 81 -4.47 12.81 -5.58
N SER A 82 -5.11 13.01 -6.71
CA SER A 82 -6.38 12.35 -7.02
C SER A 82 -6.17 10.90 -7.49
N TRP A 83 -7.25 10.12 -7.54
CA TRP A 83 -7.22 8.79 -8.14
C TRP A 83 -6.73 8.81 -9.59
N PHE A 84 -7.15 9.81 -10.36
CA PHE A 84 -6.72 9.99 -11.76
C PHE A 84 -5.22 10.28 -11.87
N ASP A 85 -4.66 11.05 -10.93
CA ASP A 85 -3.22 11.31 -10.88
C ASP A 85 -2.44 10.03 -10.54
N ALA A 86 -2.91 9.27 -9.56
CA ALA A 86 -2.30 8.00 -9.16
C ALA A 86 -2.34 6.96 -10.29
N ASN A 87 -3.48 6.85 -10.99
CA ASN A 87 -3.60 5.95 -12.15
C ASN A 87 -2.71 6.42 -13.32
N SER A 88 -2.62 7.73 -13.57
CA SER A 88 -1.73 8.30 -14.58
C SER A 88 -0.26 8.04 -14.26
N PHE A 89 0.12 8.12 -12.99
CA PHE A 89 1.45 7.75 -12.53
C PHE A 89 1.77 6.28 -12.86
N ALA A 90 0.88 5.35 -12.51
CA ALA A 90 1.06 3.93 -12.80
C ALA A 90 1.21 3.68 -14.32
N CYS A 91 0.37 4.30 -15.15
CA CYS A 91 0.47 4.20 -16.61
C CYS A 91 1.82 4.72 -17.14
N LYS A 92 2.29 5.88 -16.65
CA LYS A 92 3.58 6.45 -17.07
C LYS A 92 4.77 5.63 -16.60
N LEU A 93 4.72 5.10 -15.37
CA LEU A 93 5.73 4.18 -14.86
C LEU A 93 5.82 2.94 -15.77
N GLY A 94 4.67 2.40 -16.16
CA GLY A 94 4.60 1.27 -17.08
C GLY A 94 5.21 1.57 -18.45
N GLN A 95 4.93 2.74 -19.02
CA GLN A 95 5.52 3.18 -20.29
C GLN A 95 7.05 3.32 -20.23
N GLN A 96 7.57 3.81 -19.10
CA GLN A 96 9.01 4.05 -18.92
C GLN A 96 9.80 2.77 -18.61
N THR A 97 9.15 1.77 -18.02
CA THR A 97 9.79 0.49 -17.63
C THR A 97 9.50 -0.64 -18.61
N GLY A 98 8.52 -0.49 -19.49
CA GLY A 98 8.05 -1.55 -20.37
C GLY A 98 7.21 -2.64 -19.66
N ARG A 99 6.75 -2.38 -18.43
CA ARG A 99 5.90 -3.29 -17.63
C ARG A 99 4.49 -2.74 -17.50
N GLN A 100 3.58 -3.57 -17.01
CA GLN A 100 2.23 -3.13 -16.66
C GLN A 100 2.16 -2.81 -15.17
N TYR A 101 1.90 -1.54 -14.86
CA TYR A 101 1.63 -1.06 -13.51
C TYR A 101 0.18 -0.58 -13.40
N ARG A 102 -0.42 -0.80 -12.27
CA ARG A 102 -1.77 -0.35 -11.92
C ARG A 102 -1.91 -0.17 -10.41
N LEU A 103 -2.97 0.47 -9.98
CA LEU A 103 -3.39 0.42 -8.58
C LEU A 103 -3.79 -1.03 -8.23
N LEU A 104 -3.56 -1.43 -7.00
CA LEU A 104 -4.11 -2.69 -6.47
C LEU A 104 -5.62 -2.57 -6.37
N THR A 105 -6.33 -3.68 -6.54
CA THR A 105 -7.72 -3.74 -6.09
C THR A 105 -7.75 -3.72 -4.56
N ASP A 106 -8.87 -3.31 -3.97
CA ASP A 106 -9.03 -3.30 -2.52
C ASP A 106 -8.82 -4.70 -1.91
N ALA A 107 -9.31 -5.75 -2.59
CA ALA A 107 -9.07 -7.12 -2.19
C ALA A 107 -7.58 -7.54 -2.23
N GLU A 108 -6.83 -7.11 -3.23
CA GLU A 108 -5.38 -7.34 -3.32
C GLU A 108 -4.65 -6.57 -2.24
N TRP A 109 -5.05 -5.31 -2.00
CA TRP A 109 -4.46 -4.47 -0.97
C TRP A 109 -4.65 -5.07 0.43
N GLU A 110 -5.87 -5.48 0.78
CA GLU A 110 -6.15 -6.11 2.09
C GLU A 110 -5.41 -7.45 2.25
N PHE A 111 -5.36 -8.28 1.19
CA PHE A 111 -4.59 -9.52 1.22
C PHE A 111 -3.11 -9.28 1.47
N ALA A 112 -2.54 -8.26 0.82
CA ALA A 112 -1.16 -7.85 1.03
C ALA A 112 -0.93 -7.30 2.45
N ALA A 113 -1.84 -6.47 2.96
CA ALA A 113 -1.78 -5.93 4.33
C ALA A 113 -1.83 -7.04 5.39
N ARG A 114 -2.58 -8.11 5.16
CA ARG A 114 -2.61 -9.29 6.02
C ARG A 114 -1.37 -10.19 5.89
N GLY A 115 -0.39 -9.80 5.08
CA GLY A 115 0.86 -10.54 4.88
C GLY A 115 0.78 -11.67 3.86
N GLY A 116 -0.21 -11.63 2.97
CA GLY A 116 -0.42 -12.62 1.92
C GLY A 116 -0.76 -14.01 2.46
N LYS A 117 -0.62 -15.02 1.62
CA LYS A 117 -0.96 -16.42 1.95
C LYS A 117 -0.36 -16.91 3.27
N ASP A 118 0.88 -16.53 3.55
CA ASP A 118 1.61 -16.99 4.74
C ASP A 118 1.33 -16.12 5.97
N GLY A 119 0.80 -14.91 5.80
CA GLY A 119 0.50 -13.96 6.88
C GLY A 119 -0.94 -14.00 7.37
N VAL A 120 -1.90 -14.40 6.52
CA VAL A 120 -3.34 -14.42 6.89
C VAL A 120 -3.60 -15.25 8.15
N ALA A 121 -2.83 -16.34 8.34
CA ALA A 121 -2.97 -17.23 9.50
C ALA A 121 -2.51 -16.60 10.82
N ASP A 122 -1.66 -15.59 10.78
CA ASP A 122 -1.16 -14.89 11.97
C ASP A 122 -2.27 -14.08 12.64
N ASN A 123 -3.29 -13.68 11.88
CA ASN A 123 -4.48 -12.94 12.32
C ASN A 123 -4.14 -11.72 13.17
N PHE A 124 -3.11 -10.99 12.79
CA PHE A 124 -2.72 -9.75 13.45
C PHE A 124 -3.78 -8.66 13.27
N LYS A 125 -3.94 -7.83 14.29
CA LYS A 125 -4.85 -6.69 14.27
C LYS A 125 -4.41 -5.61 13.28
N PHE A 126 -3.09 -5.43 13.14
CA PHE A 126 -2.47 -4.49 12.22
C PHE A 126 -1.54 -5.25 11.27
N SER A 127 -1.13 -4.63 10.19
CA SER A 127 -0.26 -5.29 9.21
C SER A 127 1.10 -5.68 9.82
N GLY A 128 1.23 -6.94 10.21
CA GLY A 128 2.46 -7.51 10.76
C GLY A 128 2.61 -7.48 12.29
N SER A 129 1.65 -6.91 13.05
CA SER A 129 1.73 -6.89 14.53
C SER A 129 0.37 -6.71 15.19
N ASN A 130 0.25 -7.11 16.45
CA ASN A 130 -0.85 -6.73 17.34
C ASN A 130 -0.58 -5.40 18.07
N ASN A 131 0.63 -4.87 18.01
CA ASN A 131 1.00 -3.58 18.56
C ASN A 131 1.10 -2.55 17.43
N VAL A 132 0.22 -1.56 17.43
CA VAL A 132 0.15 -0.52 16.39
C VAL A 132 1.44 0.30 16.29
N ASP A 133 2.10 0.58 17.41
CA ASP A 133 3.32 1.38 17.45
C ASP A 133 4.52 0.73 16.73
N ASP A 134 4.47 -0.58 16.56
CA ASP A 134 5.52 -1.32 15.85
C ASP A 134 5.48 -1.08 14.33
N VAL A 135 4.28 -0.88 13.77
CA VAL A 135 4.01 -1.00 12.33
C VAL A 135 3.37 0.23 11.72
N ALA A 136 2.88 1.19 12.53
CA ALA A 136 2.09 2.31 12.02
C ALA A 136 2.55 3.68 12.54
N TRP A 137 2.43 4.68 11.66
CA TRP A 137 2.33 6.09 12.02
C TRP A 137 0.85 6.47 11.99
N TYR A 138 0.29 6.97 13.10
CA TYR A 138 -1.13 7.31 13.26
C TYR A 138 -1.30 8.55 14.14
N SER A 139 -2.53 8.98 14.41
CA SER A 139 -2.83 10.25 15.08
C SER A 139 -2.09 10.47 16.40
N GLU A 140 -1.83 9.41 17.17
CA GLU A 140 -1.21 9.53 18.51
C GLU A 140 0.31 9.61 18.47
N ASN A 141 0.96 9.07 17.42
CA ASN A 141 2.43 9.00 17.37
C ASN A 141 3.06 9.74 16.18
N SER A 142 2.25 10.20 15.20
CA SER A 142 2.77 10.83 13.97
C SER A 142 3.07 12.32 14.11
N GLY A 143 2.60 12.98 15.18
CA GLY A 143 2.70 14.44 15.29
C GLY A 143 1.89 15.18 14.21
N GLY A 144 0.86 14.55 13.65
CA GLY A 144 -0.05 15.13 12.66
C GLY A 144 0.53 15.25 11.24
N LYS A 145 1.55 14.48 10.91
CA LYS A 145 2.18 14.48 9.58
C LYS A 145 2.54 13.07 9.12
N ALA A 146 2.67 12.90 7.80
CA ALA A 146 3.28 11.70 7.24
C ALA A 146 4.79 11.66 7.52
N HIS A 147 5.32 10.47 7.68
CA HIS A 147 6.74 10.21 7.91
C HIS A 147 7.37 9.56 6.68
N ASP A 148 8.69 9.54 6.63
CA ASP A 148 9.43 8.80 5.61
C ASP A 148 8.98 7.34 5.62
N VAL A 149 8.79 6.78 4.43
CA VAL A 149 8.35 5.39 4.28
C VAL A 149 9.36 4.40 4.86
N ALA A 150 8.90 3.21 5.21
CA ALA A 150 9.71 2.12 5.74
C ALA A 150 10.47 2.44 7.04
N THR A 151 9.93 3.31 7.88
CA THR A 151 10.53 3.65 9.19
C THR A 151 9.94 2.84 10.35
N LYS A 152 8.89 2.08 10.10
CA LYS A 152 8.29 1.08 11.01
C LYS A 152 8.63 -0.34 10.54
N LYS A 153 8.17 -1.37 11.26
CA LYS A 153 8.40 -2.77 10.87
C LYS A 153 7.52 -3.16 9.69
N PRO A 154 8.03 -3.96 8.75
CA PRO A 154 7.21 -4.50 7.66
C PRO A 154 6.35 -5.68 8.13
N ASN A 155 5.39 -6.05 7.30
CA ASN A 155 4.68 -7.30 7.46
C ASN A 155 5.49 -8.51 6.90
N LYS A 156 4.88 -9.69 6.89
CA LYS A 156 5.53 -10.94 6.48
C LYS A 156 5.96 -10.99 5.02
N LEU A 157 5.35 -10.19 4.15
CA LEU A 157 5.74 -10.00 2.75
C LEU A 157 6.91 -9.03 2.58
N GLY A 158 7.28 -8.28 3.61
CA GLY A 158 8.24 -7.18 3.51
C GLY A 158 7.61 -5.86 3.05
N LEU A 159 6.28 -5.71 3.17
CA LEU A 159 5.56 -4.49 2.86
C LEU A 159 5.47 -3.61 4.10
N TYR A 160 5.76 -2.33 3.92
CA TYR A 160 5.77 -1.31 4.97
C TYR A 160 4.53 -0.43 4.89
N ASP A 161 4.23 0.23 5.99
CA ASP A 161 3.24 1.30 6.11
C ASP A 161 1.80 0.89 5.69
N MET A 162 1.53 -0.43 5.60
CA MET A 162 0.21 -0.99 5.31
C MET A 162 -0.82 -0.78 6.45
N SER A 163 -0.43 -0.07 7.51
CA SER A 163 -1.30 0.39 8.59
C SER A 163 -0.85 1.80 8.98
N GLY A 164 -1.54 2.83 8.48
CA GLY A 164 -1.25 4.23 8.79
C GLY A 164 -0.38 4.93 7.76
N ASN A 165 0.37 5.93 8.19
CA ASN A 165 1.19 6.88 7.45
C ASN A 165 0.36 7.75 6.48
N SER A 166 -0.06 7.26 5.31
CA SER A 166 -0.97 7.99 4.42
C SER A 166 -2.08 7.10 3.86
N TRP A 167 -3.16 7.74 3.40
CA TRP A 167 -4.21 7.05 2.65
C TRP A 167 -3.70 6.61 1.28
N GLU A 168 -4.11 5.42 0.86
CA GLU A 168 -3.72 4.85 -0.42
C GLU A 168 -4.93 4.65 -1.33
N TRP A 169 -4.79 5.04 -2.60
CA TRP A 169 -5.78 4.79 -3.62
C TRP A 169 -5.76 3.32 -4.06
N VAL A 170 -6.94 2.71 -4.13
CA VAL A 170 -7.16 1.40 -4.75
C VAL A 170 -7.87 1.57 -6.10
N TYR A 171 -7.89 0.52 -6.90
CA TYR A 171 -8.45 0.56 -8.25
C TYR A 171 -9.97 0.67 -8.25
N ASP A 172 -10.63 -0.04 -7.36
CA ASP A 172 -12.08 -0.17 -7.27
C ASP A 172 -12.71 1.03 -6.52
N TRP A 173 -14.00 1.20 -6.76
CA TRP A 173 -14.81 2.15 -6.00
C TRP A 173 -15.09 1.61 -4.60
N LEU A 174 -15.15 2.51 -3.64
CA LEU A 174 -15.62 2.17 -2.29
C LEU A 174 -17.13 1.90 -2.37
N VAL A 175 -17.50 0.65 -2.25
CA VAL A 175 -18.89 0.19 -2.17
C VAL A 175 -19.03 -0.70 -0.93
N GLY A 176 -20.19 -0.64 -0.26
CA GLY A 176 -20.51 -1.59 0.82
C GLY A 176 -20.63 -3.01 0.22
N TYR A 177 -20.36 -4.00 1.03
CA TYR A 177 -20.48 -5.42 0.65
C TYR A 177 -21.93 -5.86 0.59
#